data_1372dd73a3fe105281b120ba6d48b302
#
_entry.id   1372dd73a3fe105281b120ba6d48b302
#
_cell.length_a   1.000
_cell.length_b   1.000
_cell.length_c   1.000
_cell.angle_alpha   90.00
_cell.angle_beta   90.00
_cell.angle_gamma   90.00
#
_symmetry.space_group_name_H-M   'P 1'
#
loop_
_entity.id
_entity.type
_entity.pdbx_description
1 polymer ?
#
loop_
_entity_poly.entity_id
_entity_poly.type
_entity_poly.pdbx_seq_one_letter_code
_entity_poly.pdbx_strand_id
1 'polypeptide(L)'
;EKNPCTHATVPKHKSQKRDIWTADTLMYALSVCEDERLKLAINLSFSCSLRLGELLGLTWDCVDISHEAIEENRAYVFINKESQRIRKESLNALDGKDVLLVFPTNHKKNSTVRILKTPKTESSVRKIFLPKSVANMLVDWKAEQDEMKEILGDEYMDYNLVMASTFGLPLGDGAIRGPLKKLIEDYNLPPVVFHSFRHSSVTYLSLIHISEPTRHSLIS
;
A
#
# COMPACT_ATOMS: atom_id res chain seq x y z
N GLU A 1 29.57 -32.45 1.51
CA GLU A 1 28.12 -32.63 1.18
C GLU A 1 27.89 -32.31 -0.29
N LYS A 2 27.31 -33.23 -1.06
CA LYS A 2 26.98 -32.97 -2.47
C LYS A 2 25.68 -32.16 -2.52
N ASN A 3 25.71 -31.02 -3.22
CA ASN A 3 24.53 -30.22 -3.45
C ASN A 3 23.49 -31.04 -4.27
N PRO A 4 22.31 -31.36 -3.73
CA PRO A 4 21.31 -32.18 -4.41
C PRO A 4 20.72 -31.48 -5.67
N CYS A 5 20.95 -30.19 -5.86
CA CYS A 5 20.46 -29.43 -7.00
C CYS A 5 21.44 -29.31 -8.17
N THR A 6 22.61 -29.98 -8.12
CA THR A 6 23.68 -29.84 -9.13
C THR A 6 23.26 -30.18 -10.57
N HIS A 7 22.18 -30.95 -10.74
CA HIS A 7 21.63 -31.33 -12.04
C HIS A 7 20.17 -30.89 -12.25
N ALA A 8 19.65 -30.00 -11.39
CA ALA A 8 18.28 -29.51 -11.53
C ALA A 8 18.19 -28.50 -12.69
N THR A 9 17.41 -28.82 -13.71
CA THR A 9 17.10 -27.90 -14.79
C THR A 9 15.95 -27.00 -14.36
N VAL A 10 16.19 -25.71 -14.20
CA VAL A 10 15.12 -24.74 -13.92
C VAL A 10 14.29 -24.57 -15.19
N PRO A 11 12.98 -24.85 -15.18
CA PRO A 11 12.13 -24.60 -16.34
C PRO A 11 12.17 -23.11 -16.73
N LYS A 12 12.40 -22.83 -18.02
CA LYS A 12 12.33 -21.44 -18.52
C LYS A 12 10.89 -20.97 -18.45
N HIS A 13 10.54 -20.25 -17.40
CA HIS A 13 9.24 -19.58 -17.29
C HIS A 13 9.29 -18.28 -18.11
N LYS A 14 8.50 -18.20 -19.20
CA LYS A 14 8.26 -16.92 -19.87
C LYS A 14 7.36 -16.09 -18.94
N SER A 15 7.89 -15.05 -18.35
CA SER A 15 7.07 -14.09 -17.63
C SER A 15 6.06 -13.48 -18.61
N GLN A 16 4.77 -13.62 -18.34
CA GLN A 16 3.75 -12.89 -19.07
C GLN A 16 3.97 -11.39 -18.83
N LYS A 17 4.02 -10.58 -19.88
CA LYS A 17 3.97 -9.13 -19.75
C LYS A 17 2.65 -8.79 -19.05
N ARG A 18 2.76 -8.16 -17.90
CA ARG A 18 1.57 -7.66 -17.17
C ARG A 18 1.16 -6.34 -17.80
N ASP A 19 -0.13 -6.19 -18.00
CA ASP A 19 -0.67 -4.93 -18.47
C ASP A 19 -0.46 -3.85 -17.40
N ILE A 20 -0.16 -2.65 -17.86
CA ILE A 20 0.04 -1.44 -17.07
C ILE A 20 -0.97 -0.43 -17.58
N TRP A 21 -1.72 0.19 -16.69
CA TRP A 21 -2.61 1.26 -17.10
C TRP A 21 -1.81 2.47 -17.61
N THR A 22 -2.26 3.03 -18.72
CA THR A 22 -1.79 4.33 -19.18
C THR A 22 -2.27 5.43 -18.23
N ALA A 23 -1.72 6.64 -18.35
CA ALA A 23 -2.18 7.78 -17.56
C ALA A 23 -3.68 8.05 -17.80
N ASP A 24 -4.12 8.01 -19.05
CA ASP A 24 -5.52 8.22 -19.42
C ASP A 24 -6.43 7.13 -18.82
N THR A 25 -6.01 5.87 -18.88
CA THR A 25 -6.76 4.76 -18.26
C THR A 25 -6.86 4.93 -16.75
N LEU A 26 -5.75 5.33 -16.10
CA LEU A 26 -5.74 5.58 -14.65
C LEU A 26 -6.68 6.74 -14.28
N MET A 27 -6.60 7.87 -15.01
CA MET A 27 -7.45 9.03 -14.77
C MET A 27 -8.93 8.68 -14.98
N TYR A 28 -9.26 7.94 -16.03
CA TYR A 28 -10.61 7.45 -16.25
C TYR A 28 -11.08 6.52 -15.13
N ALA A 29 -10.27 5.54 -14.73
CA ALA A 29 -10.58 4.63 -13.65
C ALA A 29 -10.86 5.36 -12.33
N LEU A 30 -10.05 6.37 -11.99
CA LEU A 30 -10.24 7.20 -10.80
C LEU A 30 -11.50 8.07 -10.88
N SER A 31 -11.87 8.54 -12.08
CA SER A 31 -13.07 9.38 -12.27
C SER A 31 -14.38 8.60 -12.09
N VAL A 32 -14.39 7.30 -12.44
CA VAL A 32 -15.58 6.45 -12.36
C VAL A 32 -15.59 5.58 -11.08
N CYS A 33 -14.51 5.57 -10.32
CA CYS A 33 -14.44 4.83 -9.05
C CYS A 33 -15.24 5.57 -7.97
N GLU A 34 -16.21 4.91 -7.36
CA GLU A 34 -17.02 5.46 -6.26
C GLU A 34 -16.48 5.06 -4.87
N ASP A 35 -15.59 4.08 -4.81
CA ASP A 35 -14.96 3.61 -3.57
C ASP A 35 -13.77 4.50 -3.22
N GLU A 36 -13.94 5.43 -2.27
CA GLU A 36 -12.90 6.38 -1.84
C GLU A 36 -11.68 5.66 -1.25
N ARG A 37 -11.88 4.53 -0.59
CA ARG A 37 -10.78 3.68 -0.10
C ARG A 37 -9.93 3.14 -1.25
N LEU A 38 -10.59 2.67 -2.31
CA LEU A 38 -9.89 2.18 -3.49
C LEU A 38 -9.19 3.32 -4.23
N LYS A 39 -9.83 4.49 -4.37
CA LYS A 39 -9.20 5.69 -4.94
C LYS A 39 -7.91 6.05 -4.21
N LEU A 40 -7.99 6.15 -2.87
CA LEU A 40 -6.82 6.46 -2.03
C LEU A 40 -5.74 5.38 -2.17
N ALA A 41 -6.12 4.09 -2.15
CA ALA A 41 -5.19 2.98 -2.31
C ALA A 41 -4.45 3.02 -3.65
N ILE A 42 -5.15 3.30 -4.76
CA ILE A 42 -4.57 3.44 -6.09
C ILE A 42 -3.61 4.64 -6.12
N ASN A 43 -4.05 5.81 -5.64
CA ASN A 43 -3.24 7.03 -5.64
C ASN A 43 -1.95 6.87 -4.82
N LEU A 44 -2.02 6.31 -3.61
CA LEU A 44 -0.85 6.04 -2.78
C LEU A 44 0.09 5.01 -3.43
N SER A 45 -0.46 3.94 -4.01
CA SER A 45 0.38 2.92 -4.65
C SER A 45 1.02 3.43 -5.93
N PHE A 46 0.34 4.26 -6.68
CA PHE A 46 0.87 4.89 -7.88
C PHE A 46 1.91 5.96 -7.54
N SER A 47 1.57 6.94 -6.68
CA SER A 47 2.45 8.07 -6.35
C SER A 47 3.66 7.68 -5.50
N CYS A 48 3.50 6.74 -4.58
CA CYS A 48 4.52 6.34 -3.61
C CYS A 48 5.15 4.98 -3.91
N SER A 49 4.78 4.33 -5.00
CA SER A 49 5.25 2.98 -5.34
C SER A 49 5.09 1.97 -4.20
N LEU A 50 3.97 2.03 -3.45
CA LEU A 50 3.74 1.16 -2.30
C LEU A 50 3.41 -0.27 -2.71
N ARG A 51 3.94 -1.24 -1.95
CA ARG A 51 3.43 -2.60 -1.98
C ARG A 51 2.12 -2.67 -1.21
N LEU A 52 1.24 -3.62 -1.53
CA LEU A 52 -0.04 -3.76 -0.83
C LEU A 52 0.15 -3.96 0.69
N GLY A 53 1.14 -4.75 1.10
CA GLY A 53 1.45 -4.93 2.52
C GLY A 53 1.94 -3.65 3.21
N GLU A 54 2.72 -2.81 2.53
CA GLU A 54 3.17 -1.50 3.01
C GLU A 54 1.97 -0.54 3.15
N LEU A 55 1.09 -0.50 2.15
CA LEU A 55 -0.15 0.29 2.19
C LEU A 55 -1.05 -0.11 3.35
N LEU A 56 -1.32 -1.41 3.52
CA LEU A 56 -2.17 -1.94 4.60
C LEU A 56 -1.52 -1.88 5.99
N GLY A 57 -0.21 -1.66 6.05
CA GLY A 57 0.55 -1.50 7.28
C GLY A 57 0.93 -0.05 7.59
N LEU A 58 0.54 0.90 6.75
CA LEU A 58 0.80 2.32 6.98
C LEU A 58 -0.03 2.82 8.16
N THR A 59 0.64 3.51 9.08
CA THR A 59 0.04 4.05 10.30
C THR A 59 0.16 5.58 10.31
N TRP A 60 -0.76 6.28 10.97
CA TRP A 60 -0.80 7.75 11.00
C TRP A 60 0.43 8.40 11.63
N ASP A 61 1.11 7.73 12.56
CA ASP A 61 2.40 8.17 13.12
C ASP A 61 3.54 8.22 12.08
N CYS A 62 3.32 7.63 10.92
CA CYS A 62 4.24 7.63 9.77
C CYS A 62 3.80 8.55 8.63
N VAL A 63 2.85 9.44 8.87
CA VAL A 63 2.29 10.36 7.86
C VAL A 63 2.37 11.79 8.37
N ASP A 64 2.99 12.66 7.59
CA ASP A 64 2.96 14.10 7.84
C ASP A 64 2.17 14.80 6.73
N ILE A 65 0.95 15.16 7.06
CA ILE A 65 0.01 15.92 6.22
C ILE A 65 -0.44 17.18 6.93
N SER A 66 0.43 17.76 7.77
CA SER A 66 0.16 19.08 8.37
C SER A 66 -0.02 20.13 7.27
N HIS A 67 -0.85 21.14 7.55
CA HIS A 67 -1.10 22.22 6.59
C HIS A 67 0.22 22.86 6.11
N GLU A 68 1.15 23.10 7.03
CA GLU A 68 2.47 23.65 6.72
C GLU A 68 3.26 22.71 5.78
N ALA A 69 3.29 21.41 6.09
CA ALA A 69 4.01 20.43 5.25
C ALA A 69 3.42 20.34 3.84
N ILE A 70 2.09 20.45 3.69
CA ILE A 70 1.42 20.45 2.39
C ILE A 70 1.76 21.71 1.62
N GLU A 71 1.67 22.89 2.23
CA GLU A 71 1.96 24.16 1.57
C GLU A 71 3.41 24.27 1.10
N GLU A 72 4.33 23.74 1.89
CA GLU A 72 5.77 23.74 1.56
C GLU A 72 6.19 22.52 0.67
N ASN A 73 5.26 21.71 0.19
CA ASN A 73 5.52 20.48 -0.57
C ASN A 73 6.44 19.48 0.18
N ARG A 74 6.32 19.43 1.50
CA ARG A 74 7.08 18.56 2.40
C ARG A 74 6.25 17.43 3.01
N ALA A 75 4.93 17.38 2.70
CA ALA A 75 4.07 16.27 3.13
C ALA A 75 4.68 14.92 2.72
N TYR A 76 4.64 13.92 3.61
CA TYR A 76 5.27 12.63 3.33
C TYR A 76 4.58 11.45 4.00
N VAL A 77 4.89 10.26 3.49
CA VAL A 77 4.70 8.99 4.17
C VAL A 77 6.06 8.35 4.47
N PHE A 78 6.20 7.75 5.65
CA PHE A 78 7.39 7.03 6.05
C PHE A 78 7.08 5.53 6.12
N ILE A 79 7.66 4.77 5.21
CA ILE A 79 7.43 3.33 5.10
C ILE A 79 8.44 2.60 5.95
N ASN A 80 8.00 2.08 7.09
CA ASN A 80 8.79 1.31 8.05
C ASN A 80 8.05 0.09 8.60
N LYS A 81 6.85 -0.16 8.11
CA LYS A 81 5.97 -1.26 8.54
C LYS A 81 5.30 -1.90 7.34
N GLU A 82 4.92 -3.16 7.47
CA GLU A 82 4.06 -3.86 6.52
C GLU A 82 3.06 -4.75 7.25
N SER A 83 1.84 -4.84 6.71
CA SER A 83 0.83 -5.77 7.19
C SER A 83 0.91 -7.08 6.41
N GLN A 84 0.99 -8.20 7.09
CA GLN A 84 1.10 -9.52 6.49
C GLN A 84 0.14 -10.51 7.14
N ARG A 85 -0.46 -11.40 6.34
CA ARG A 85 -1.21 -12.55 6.82
C ARG A 85 -0.28 -13.76 6.87
N ILE A 86 -0.15 -14.39 8.03
CA ILE A 86 0.71 -15.56 8.24
C ILE A 86 -0.06 -16.70 8.90
N ARG A 87 0.46 -17.92 8.85
CA ARG A 87 -0.05 -19.04 9.63
C ARG A 87 0.34 -18.86 11.10
N LYS A 88 -0.55 -19.25 12.02
CA LYS A 88 -0.26 -19.20 13.48
C LYS A 88 0.97 -20.01 13.85
N GLU A 89 1.17 -21.15 13.20
CA GLU A 89 2.38 -21.98 13.35
C GLU A 89 3.66 -21.21 13.00
N SER A 90 3.60 -20.43 11.90
CA SER A 90 4.74 -19.60 11.48
C SER A 90 5.01 -18.44 12.44
N LEU A 91 3.97 -17.92 13.10
CA LEU A 91 4.15 -16.89 14.15
C LEU A 91 4.98 -17.42 15.32
N ASN A 92 4.68 -18.63 15.77
CA ASN A 92 5.43 -19.29 16.85
C ASN A 92 6.89 -19.56 16.45
N ALA A 93 7.13 -19.91 15.18
CA ALA A 93 8.47 -20.16 14.64
C ALA A 93 9.30 -18.87 14.46
N LEU A 94 8.66 -17.71 14.34
CA LEU A 94 9.33 -16.39 14.24
C LEU A 94 9.85 -15.90 15.60
N ASP A 95 9.41 -16.50 16.70
CA ASP A 95 9.77 -16.10 18.08
C ASP A 95 9.64 -14.58 18.32
N GLY A 96 8.61 -13.97 17.72
CA GLY A 96 8.34 -12.53 17.79
C GLY A 96 9.31 -11.63 17.01
N LYS A 97 10.30 -12.18 16.33
CA LYS A 97 11.26 -11.41 15.55
C LYS A 97 10.57 -10.58 14.48
N ASP A 98 10.87 -9.29 14.45
CA ASP A 98 10.32 -8.31 13.50
C ASP A 98 8.79 -8.09 13.60
N VAL A 99 8.08 -8.73 14.52
CA VAL A 99 6.64 -8.56 14.74
C VAL A 99 6.40 -7.40 15.70
N LEU A 100 5.71 -6.36 15.22
CA LEU A 100 5.37 -5.17 16.01
C LEU A 100 4.02 -5.34 16.72
N LEU A 101 3.05 -5.97 16.04
CA LEU A 101 1.70 -6.18 16.55
C LEU A 101 1.09 -7.43 15.91
N VAL A 102 0.36 -8.20 16.72
CA VAL A 102 -0.50 -9.29 16.26
C VAL A 102 -1.94 -8.84 16.42
N PHE A 103 -2.65 -8.69 15.29
CA PHE A 103 -4.04 -8.27 15.32
C PHE A 103 -4.96 -9.38 15.80
N PRO A 104 -6.00 -9.07 16.59
CA PRO A 104 -6.95 -10.06 17.04
C PRO A 104 -7.70 -10.72 15.88
N THR A 105 -8.04 -11.97 16.02
CA THR A 105 -8.85 -12.71 15.05
C THR A 105 -10.21 -13.04 15.66
N ASN A 106 -11.30 -12.65 14.97
CA ASN A 106 -12.67 -12.89 15.44
C ASN A 106 -13.07 -14.37 15.44
N HIS A 107 -12.30 -15.26 14.84
CA HIS A 107 -12.60 -16.68 14.78
C HIS A 107 -11.46 -17.53 15.34
N LYS A 108 -11.71 -18.21 16.46
CA LYS A 108 -10.75 -19.13 17.11
C LYS A 108 -10.24 -20.23 16.17
N LYS A 109 -11.05 -20.65 15.18
CA LYS A 109 -10.71 -21.69 14.19
C LYS A 109 -9.80 -21.24 13.05
N ASN A 110 -9.52 -19.95 12.94
CA ASN A 110 -8.62 -19.47 11.86
C ASN A 110 -7.20 -19.99 12.05
N SER A 111 -6.67 -20.67 11.05
CA SER A 111 -5.27 -21.12 11.01
C SER A 111 -4.27 -19.99 10.73
N THR A 112 -4.78 -18.80 10.37
CA THR A 112 -3.96 -17.64 10.01
C THR A 112 -4.28 -16.44 10.90
N VAL A 113 -3.32 -15.54 11.02
CA VAL A 113 -3.41 -14.28 11.76
C VAL A 113 -2.80 -13.17 10.91
N ARG A 114 -3.25 -11.93 11.10
CA ARG A 114 -2.64 -10.75 10.52
C ARG A 114 -1.68 -10.14 11.52
N ILE A 115 -0.52 -9.74 11.05
CA ILE A 115 0.50 -9.07 11.85
C ILE A 115 0.90 -7.75 11.20
N LEU A 116 1.35 -6.82 12.02
CA LEU A 116 2.15 -5.67 11.61
C LEU A 116 3.60 -6.00 11.93
N LYS A 117 4.48 -5.81 10.99
CA LYS A 117 5.89 -6.15 11.14
C LYS A 117 6.80 -5.13 10.47
N THR A 118 8.07 -5.14 10.82
CA THR A 118 9.10 -4.38 10.10
C THR A 118 9.33 -4.99 8.70
N PRO A 119 9.72 -4.18 7.70
CA PRO A 119 10.07 -4.69 6.38
C PRO A 119 11.25 -5.66 6.43
N LYS A 120 11.29 -6.60 5.48
CA LYS A 120 12.33 -7.64 5.41
C LYS A 120 13.75 -7.09 5.22
N THR A 121 13.90 -5.91 4.60
CA THR A 121 15.20 -5.30 4.29
C THR A 121 15.21 -3.85 4.72
N GLU A 122 16.35 -3.34 5.17
CA GLU A 122 16.54 -1.93 5.51
C GLU A 122 16.27 -1.00 4.32
N SER A 123 16.59 -1.43 3.11
CA SER A 123 16.31 -0.69 1.87
C SER A 123 14.82 -0.49 1.58
N SER A 124 13.94 -1.21 2.27
CA SER A 124 12.49 -1.00 2.20
C SER A 124 12.02 0.15 3.07
N VAL A 125 12.79 0.54 4.09
CA VAL A 125 12.50 1.67 4.97
C VAL A 125 12.85 2.95 4.22
N ARG A 126 11.84 3.82 4.01
CA ARG A 126 12.03 5.02 3.20
C ARG A 126 10.98 6.08 3.48
N LYS A 127 11.38 7.35 3.35
CA LYS A 127 10.48 8.51 3.31
C LYS A 127 10.13 8.80 1.85
N ILE A 128 8.86 9.07 1.58
CA ILE A 128 8.37 9.42 0.25
C ILE A 128 7.54 10.68 0.37
N PHE A 129 7.91 11.74 -0.34
CA PHE A 129 7.14 12.96 -0.40
C PHE A 129 5.88 12.78 -1.25
N LEU A 130 4.80 13.39 -0.80
CA LEU A 130 3.48 13.27 -1.41
C LEU A 130 3.23 14.44 -2.37
N PRO A 131 2.60 14.18 -3.53
CA PRO A 131 1.94 15.24 -4.28
C PRO A 131 0.85 15.91 -3.42
N LYS A 132 0.64 17.22 -3.55
CA LYS A 132 -0.39 17.95 -2.79
C LYS A 132 -1.78 17.31 -2.91
N SER A 133 -2.15 16.83 -4.09
CA SER A 133 -3.43 16.17 -4.31
C SER A 133 -3.60 14.92 -3.45
N VAL A 134 -2.56 14.09 -3.32
CA VAL A 134 -2.59 12.87 -2.51
C VAL A 134 -2.54 13.20 -1.02
N ALA A 135 -1.79 14.23 -0.63
CA ALA A 135 -1.78 14.72 0.76
C ALA A 135 -3.17 15.21 1.19
N ASN A 136 -3.86 15.97 0.34
CA ASN A 136 -5.23 16.43 0.61
C ASN A 136 -6.22 15.25 0.71
N MET A 137 -6.12 14.24 -0.17
CA MET A 137 -6.93 13.02 -0.02
C MET A 137 -6.72 12.32 1.32
N LEU A 138 -5.49 12.33 1.84
CA LEU A 138 -5.21 11.77 3.18
C LEU A 138 -5.78 12.64 4.31
N VAL A 139 -5.85 13.97 4.15
CA VAL A 139 -6.50 14.87 5.11
C VAL A 139 -7.99 14.54 5.18
N ASP A 140 -8.67 14.46 4.03
CA ASP A 140 -10.10 14.14 3.95
C ASP A 140 -10.37 12.74 4.54
N TRP A 141 -9.56 11.74 4.14
CA TRP A 141 -9.65 10.39 4.66
C TRP A 141 -9.46 10.29 6.17
N LYS A 142 -8.53 11.09 6.72
CA LYS A 142 -8.32 11.16 8.18
C LYS A 142 -9.54 11.75 8.88
N ALA A 143 -10.11 12.82 8.34
CA ALA A 143 -11.30 13.45 8.90
C ALA A 143 -12.49 12.46 8.95
N GLU A 144 -12.73 11.68 7.88
CA GLU A 144 -13.76 10.63 7.85
C GLU A 144 -13.50 9.54 8.92
N GLN A 145 -12.23 9.13 9.09
CA GLN A 145 -11.90 8.16 10.14
C GLN A 145 -12.10 8.72 11.55
N ASP A 146 -11.74 9.98 11.78
CA ASP A 146 -11.86 10.64 13.08
C ASP A 146 -13.36 10.82 13.41
N GLU A 147 -14.22 11.20 12.46
CA GLU A 147 -15.68 11.23 12.62
C GLU A 147 -16.22 9.85 12.97
N MET A 148 -15.77 8.80 12.28
CA MET A 148 -16.20 7.44 12.56
C MET A 148 -15.77 6.97 13.95
N LYS A 149 -14.61 7.39 14.46
CA LYS A 149 -14.16 7.14 15.84
C LYS A 149 -15.08 7.80 16.86
N GLU A 150 -15.51 9.03 16.61
CA GLU A 150 -16.45 9.75 17.48
C GLU A 150 -17.81 9.06 17.51
N ILE A 151 -18.33 8.62 16.35
CA ILE A 151 -19.63 7.94 16.25
C ILE A 151 -19.63 6.58 16.96
N LEU A 152 -18.57 5.80 16.78
CA LEU A 152 -18.49 4.43 17.32
C LEU A 152 -17.95 4.37 18.76
N GLY A 153 -17.24 5.39 19.22
CA GLY A 153 -16.68 5.43 20.57
C GLY A 153 -15.88 4.17 20.89
N ASP A 154 -16.26 3.48 21.97
CA ASP A 154 -15.55 2.26 22.45
C ASP A 154 -15.62 1.05 21.48
N GLU A 155 -16.52 1.09 20.49
CA GLU A 155 -16.59 0.05 19.46
C GLU A 155 -15.50 0.19 18.38
N TYR A 156 -14.86 1.35 18.28
CA TYR A 156 -13.78 1.58 17.34
C TYR A 156 -12.47 1.03 17.88
N MET A 157 -11.91 0.06 17.19
CA MET A 157 -10.63 -0.58 17.53
C MET A 157 -9.48 0.19 16.89
N ASP A 158 -8.95 1.20 17.57
CA ASP A 158 -7.91 2.07 17.01
C ASP A 158 -6.53 1.42 17.03
N TYR A 159 -6.08 0.98 15.86
CA TYR A 159 -4.73 0.51 15.60
C TYR A 159 -3.86 1.55 14.87
N ASN A 160 -4.32 2.79 14.82
CA ASN A 160 -3.62 3.89 14.15
C ASN A 160 -3.36 3.66 12.65
N LEU A 161 -4.11 2.77 12.00
CA LEU A 161 -3.92 2.41 10.59
C LEU A 161 -4.56 3.46 9.67
N VAL A 162 -3.83 3.86 8.61
CA VAL A 162 -4.37 4.69 7.54
C VAL A 162 -5.47 3.93 6.77
N MET A 163 -5.20 2.66 6.43
CA MET A 163 -6.15 1.79 5.74
C MET A 163 -6.82 0.85 6.72
N ALA A 164 -7.85 1.33 7.40
CA ALA A 164 -8.64 0.57 8.36
C ALA A 164 -10.06 0.28 7.85
N SER A 165 -10.74 -0.68 8.47
CA SER A 165 -12.18 -0.88 8.29
C SER A 165 -12.95 0.22 9.01
N THR A 166 -14.29 0.30 8.81
CA THR A 166 -15.18 1.21 9.53
C THR A 166 -15.04 1.09 11.05
N PHE A 167 -14.73 -0.09 11.57
CA PHE A 167 -14.49 -0.35 12.99
C PHE A 167 -13.02 -0.23 13.40
N GLY A 168 -12.15 0.37 12.60
CA GLY A 168 -10.72 0.54 12.90
C GLY A 168 -9.86 -0.73 12.74
N LEU A 169 -10.45 -1.87 12.39
CA LEU A 169 -9.75 -3.14 12.25
C LEU A 169 -8.86 -3.17 10.98
N PRO A 170 -7.77 -3.95 11.00
CA PRO A 170 -6.89 -4.09 9.86
C PRO A 170 -7.60 -4.73 8.68
N LEU A 171 -7.42 -4.16 7.50
CA LEU A 171 -7.99 -4.67 6.26
C LEU A 171 -7.22 -5.90 5.76
N GLY A 172 -7.96 -6.84 5.16
CA GLY A 172 -7.37 -7.91 4.35
C GLY A 172 -7.07 -7.46 2.92
N ASP A 173 -6.20 -8.19 2.24
CA ASP A 173 -5.86 -7.93 0.83
C ASP A 173 -7.10 -7.88 -0.08
N GLY A 174 -8.12 -8.69 0.25
CA GLY A 174 -9.39 -8.74 -0.47
C GLY A 174 -10.17 -7.43 -0.43
N ALA A 175 -10.00 -6.61 0.63
CA ALA A 175 -10.67 -5.33 0.77
C ALA A 175 -10.22 -4.28 -0.28
N ILE A 176 -9.07 -4.49 -0.91
CA ILE A 176 -8.58 -3.65 -2.01
C ILE A 176 -8.68 -4.40 -3.34
N ARG A 177 -8.30 -5.68 -3.37
CA ARG A 177 -8.30 -6.47 -4.62
C ARG A 177 -9.70 -6.74 -5.14
N GLY A 178 -10.69 -6.94 -4.27
CA GLY A 178 -12.08 -7.18 -4.65
C GLY A 178 -12.70 -5.97 -5.36
N PRO A 179 -12.73 -4.78 -4.73
CA PRO A 179 -13.19 -3.55 -5.36
C PRO A 179 -12.44 -3.21 -6.65
N LEU A 180 -11.10 -3.39 -6.70
CA LEU A 180 -10.33 -3.18 -7.93
C LEU A 180 -10.78 -4.11 -9.07
N LYS A 181 -10.99 -5.40 -8.77
CA LYS A 181 -11.48 -6.36 -9.76
C LYS A 181 -12.86 -5.94 -10.26
N LYS A 182 -13.75 -5.54 -9.37
CA LYS A 182 -15.10 -5.06 -9.72
C LYS A 182 -15.03 -3.81 -10.60
N LEU A 183 -14.22 -2.82 -10.26
CA LEU A 183 -14.00 -1.62 -11.07
C LEU A 183 -13.55 -1.96 -12.49
N ILE A 184 -12.60 -2.91 -12.62
CA ILE A 184 -12.11 -3.38 -13.92
C ILE A 184 -13.23 -4.01 -14.75
N GLU A 185 -14.05 -4.86 -14.13
CA GLU A 185 -15.16 -5.57 -14.78
C GLU A 185 -16.30 -4.62 -15.17
N ASP A 186 -16.72 -3.75 -14.25
CA ASP A 186 -17.86 -2.83 -14.46
C ASP A 186 -17.59 -1.80 -15.58
N TYR A 187 -16.34 -1.35 -15.72
CA TYR A 187 -15.95 -0.32 -16.68
C TYR A 187 -15.09 -0.84 -17.84
N ASN A 188 -15.00 -2.18 -17.98
CA ASN A 188 -14.24 -2.85 -19.05
C ASN A 188 -12.81 -2.31 -19.20
N LEU A 189 -12.13 -2.10 -18.06
CA LEU A 189 -10.75 -1.62 -18.03
C LEU A 189 -9.76 -2.74 -18.35
N PRO A 190 -8.56 -2.41 -18.86
CA PRO A 190 -7.50 -3.40 -19.03
C PRO A 190 -7.19 -4.11 -17.70
N PRO A 191 -7.07 -5.45 -17.69
CA PRO A 191 -6.86 -6.20 -16.47
C PRO A 191 -5.50 -5.88 -15.85
N VAL A 192 -5.50 -5.42 -14.60
CA VAL A 192 -4.28 -5.17 -13.82
C VAL A 192 -4.39 -5.82 -12.45
N VAL A 193 -3.25 -6.11 -11.85
CA VAL A 193 -3.16 -6.48 -10.44
C VAL A 193 -2.67 -5.27 -9.64
N PHE A 194 -3.01 -5.20 -8.36
CA PHE A 194 -2.63 -4.06 -7.53
C PHE A 194 -1.12 -3.73 -7.58
N HIS A 195 -0.28 -4.74 -7.70
CA HIS A 195 1.18 -4.55 -7.84
C HIS A 195 1.59 -3.85 -9.15
N SER A 196 0.74 -3.87 -10.17
CA SER A 196 1.02 -3.17 -11.44
C SER A 196 1.12 -1.65 -11.26
N PHE A 197 0.39 -1.05 -10.30
CA PHE A 197 0.48 0.38 -10.01
C PHE A 197 1.89 0.82 -9.60
N ARG A 198 2.58 -0.01 -8.84
CA ARG A 198 3.99 0.23 -8.50
C ARG A 198 4.90 0.22 -9.75
N HIS A 199 4.65 -0.66 -10.70
CA HIS A 199 5.41 -0.69 -11.96
C HIS A 199 5.07 0.50 -12.85
N SER A 200 3.80 0.87 -12.93
CA SER A 200 3.35 2.07 -13.66
C SER A 200 4.04 3.33 -13.15
N SER A 201 4.10 3.52 -11.83
CA SER A 201 4.79 4.64 -11.19
C SER A 201 6.24 4.78 -11.67
N VAL A 202 7.02 3.70 -11.63
CA VAL A 202 8.42 3.71 -12.09
C VAL A 202 8.53 4.07 -13.57
N THR A 203 7.64 3.52 -14.40
CA THR A 203 7.62 3.79 -15.84
C THR A 203 7.30 5.25 -16.14
N TYR A 204 6.28 5.83 -15.49
CA TYR A 204 5.91 7.23 -15.70
C TYR A 204 6.93 8.22 -15.13
N LEU A 205 7.49 7.95 -13.96
CA LEU A 205 8.58 8.76 -13.40
C LEU A 205 9.80 8.77 -14.32
N SER A 206 10.15 7.65 -14.93
CA SER A 206 11.24 7.59 -15.91
C SER A 206 10.93 8.41 -17.17
N LEU A 207 9.68 8.42 -17.64
CA LEU A 207 9.25 9.22 -18.79
C LEU A 207 9.24 10.72 -18.49
N ILE A 208 8.82 11.12 -17.28
CA ILE A 208 8.83 12.52 -16.84
C ILE A 208 10.28 13.01 -16.65
N HIS A 209 11.18 12.20 -16.11
CA HIS A 209 12.61 12.55 -15.99
C HIS A 209 13.34 12.65 -17.33
N ILE A 210 12.83 12.03 -18.38
CA ILE A 210 13.38 12.20 -19.75
C ILE A 210 12.90 13.51 -20.37
N SER A 211 11.77 14.07 -19.94
CA SER A 211 11.16 15.30 -20.46
C SER A 211 11.48 16.57 -19.64
N GLU A 212 12.04 16.46 -18.42
CA GLU A 212 12.52 17.60 -17.65
C GLU A 212 14.06 17.69 -17.72
N PRO A 213 14.62 18.77 -18.27
CA PRO A 213 16.08 18.99 -18.21
C PRO A 213 16.47 19.31 -16.77
N THR A 214 17.21 18.39 -16.17
CA THR A 214 18.17 18.60 -15.08
C THR A 214 17.74 19.43 -13.87
N ARG A 215 17.17 18.80 -12.87
CA ARG A 215 17.35 19.24 -11.46
C ARG A 215 18.64 18.60 -10.86
N HIS A 216 19.75 18.73 -11.55
CA HIS A 216 21.07 18.49 -11.00
C HIS A 216 21.81 19.83 -10.89
N SER A 217 21.48 20.62 -9.90
CA SER A 217 22.39 21.62 -9.34
C SER A 217 21.74 22.22 -8.09
N LEU A 218 21.91 21.60 -6.96
CA LEU A 218 21.90 22.22 -5.63
C LEU A 218 22.36 21.16 -4.61
N ILE A 219 23.61 20.71 -4.77
CA ILE A 219 24.43 20.27 -3.64
C ILE A 219 25.77 20.96 -3.88
N SER A 220 25.94 22.08 -3.25
CA SER A 220 27.24 22.69 -2.92
C SER A 220 27.16 23.07 -1.45
#